data_27a6edb95062eebf17fd2aa60024c56f
#
_entry.id   27a6edb95062eebf17fd2aa60024c56f
#
_cell.length_a   1.000
_cell.length_b   1.000
_cell.length_c   1.000
_cell.angle_alpha   90.00
_cell.angle_beta   90.00
_cell.angle_gamma   90.00
#
_symmetry.space_group_name_H-M   'P 1'
#
loop_
_entity.id
_entity.type
_entity.pdbx_description
1 polymer ?
#
loop_
_entity_poly.entity_id
_entity_poly.type
_entity_poly.pdbx_seq_one_letter_code
_entity_poly.pdbx_strand_id
1 'polypeptide(L)'
;MHIGKYEGLGNDFAITSVREIQDSGHIFNVETVIDIAKKICNRNFGIGSDDLLILDDNNSKYEGFREFVGIKDSDCVMYLINADGSIPEMSGNGIRCFAQYANEQGYGTTDSENNITVKVATLAGLKIVIFNYMESNRCMGKVDMGPAIFEPHLIPLQSNNNVIKVNVLEKERISYVTNTGIPHWVIPLDSLDELNLDGLEQLGEALRFDERFPENTNVNFV
;
A
#
# COMPACT_ATOMS: atom_id res chain seq x y z
N MET A 1 -23.00 6.92 -2.62
CA MET A 1 -21.62 6.72 -2.11
C MET A 1 -20.69 7.71 -2.78
N HIS A 2 -20.03 8.54 -2.00
CA HIS A 2 -19.00 9.47 -2.48
C HIS A 2 -17.64 8.75 -2.52
N ILE A 3 -16.89 8.95 -3.60
CA ILE A 3 -15.57 8.33 -3.81
C ILE A 3 -14.61 9.41 -4.29
N GLY A 4 -13.51 9.60 -3.54
CA GLY A 4 -12.38 10.42 -3.95
C GLY A 4 -11.42 9.61 -4.84
N LYS A 5 -10.82 10.25 -5.85
CA LYS A 5 -9.76 9.68 -6.67
C LYS A 5 -8.44 10.37 -6.34
N TYR A 6 -7.45 9.59 -5.95
CA TYR A 6 -6.13 10.07 -5.55
C TYR A 6 -5.02 9.34 -6.31
N GLU A 7 -3.86 9.95 -6.37
CA GLU A 7 -2.68 9.37 -7.02
C GLU A 7 -1.42 9.68 -6.19
N GLY A 8 -0.54 8.71 -6.07
CA GLY A 8 0.75 8.85 -5.41
C GLY A 8 1.84 8.07 -6.14
N LEU A 9 2.74 8.76 -6.84
CA LEU A 9 3.87 8.18 -7.58
C LEU A 9 3.45 7.16 -8.65
N GLY A 10 2.37 7.45 -9.39
CA GLY A 10 1.85 6.62 -10.46
C GLY A 10 0.86 5.53 -10.00
N ASN A 11 0.71 5.32 -8.70
CA ASN A 11 -0.28 4.41 -8.13
C ASN A 11 -1.57 5.19 -7.83
N ASP A 12 -2.70 4.73 -8.32
CA ASP A 12 -3.97 5.43 -8.18
C ASP A 12 -4.97 4.69 -7.27
N PHE A 13 -5.67 5.46 -6.48
CA PHE A 13 -6.55 4.94 -5.43
C PHE A 13 -7.95 5.54 -5.52
N ALA A 14 -8.96 4.68 -5.39
CA ALA A 14 -10.30 5.10 -5.03
C ALA A 14 -10.40 5.12 -3.51
N ILE A 15 -10.90 6.20 -2.91
CA ILE A 15 -11.02 6.31 -1.46
C ILE A 15 -12.44 6.69 -1.08
N THR A 16 -13.01 5.98 -0.10
CA THR A 16 -14.33 6.24 0.47
C THR A 16 -14.32 6.00 1.98
N SER A 17 -15.46 6.01 2.63
CA SER A 17 -15.58 5.69 4.05
C SER A 17 -16.60 4.57 4.30
N VAL A 18 -16.49 3.92 5.46
CA VAL A 18 -17.49 2.95 5.94
C VAL A 18 -18.87 3.58 5.96
N ARG A 19 -18.96 4.82 6.42
CA ARG A 19 -20.21 5.57 6.46
C ARG A 19 -20.84 5.72 5.07
N GLU A 20 -20.08 6.11 4.07
CA GLU A 20 -20.56 6.26 2.69
C GLU A 20 -21.08 4.93 2.11
N ILE A 21 -20.41 3.81 2.43
CA ILE A 21 -20.84 2.48 2.04
C ILE A 21 -22.19 2.12 2.69
N GLN A 22 -22.32 2.36 3.99
CA GLN A 22 -23.55 2.08 4.75
C GLN A 22 -24.70 2.98 4.32
N ASP A 23 -24.45 4.27 4.12
CA ASP A 23 -25.46 5.25 3.66
C ASP A 23 -25.95 4.93 2.24
N SER A 24 -25.16 4.22 1.43
CA SER A 24 -25.57 3.71 0.12
C SER A 24 -26.37 2.40 0.19
N GLY A 25 -26.68 1.92 1.39
CA GLY A 25 -27.51 0.73 1.63
C GLY A 25 -26.76 -0.59 1.65
N HIS A 26 -25.43 -0.57 1.71
CA HIS A 26 -24.61 -1.77 1.82
C HIS A 26 -24.25 -2.09 3.27
N ILE A 27 -24.16 -3.37 3.61
CA ILE A 27 -23.60 -3.83 4.88
C ILE A 27 -22.08 -3.82 4.74
N PHE A 28 -21.38 -3.22 5.70
CA PHE A 28 -19.92 -3.23 5.71
C PHE A 28 -19.42 -4.55 6.31
N ASN A 29 -19.01 -5.46 5.45
CA ASN A 29 -18.31 -6.71 5.75
C ASN A 29 -17.33 -7.04 4.63
N VAL A 30 -16.47 -8.02 4.84
CA VAL A 30 -15.41 -8.38 3.89
C VAL A 30 -15.96 -8.76 2.50
N GLU A 31 -17.00 -9.55 2.43
CA GLU A 31 -17.57 -10.02 1.15
C GLU A 31 -18.11 -8.85 0.32
N THR A 32 -18.91 -7.99 0.94
CA THR A 32 -19.48 -6.80 0.29
C THR A 32 -18.39 -5.84 -0.19
N VAL A 33 -17.36 -5.63 0.63
CA VAL A 33 -16.29 -4.69 0.30
C VAL A 33 -15.40 -5.21 -0.82
N ILE A 34 -15.14 -6.51 -0.90
CA ILE A 34 -14.44 -7.13 -2.03
C ILE A 34 -15.22 -6.93 -3.34
N ASP A 35 -16.55 -7.13 -3.32
CA ASP A 35 -17.39 -6.90 -4.48
C ASP A 35 -17.41 -5.44 -4.91
N ILE A 36 -17.46 -4.52 -3.96
CA ILE A 36 -17.37 -3.07 -4.21
C ILE A 36 -16.02 -2.72 -4.84
N ALA A 37 -14.91 -3.23 -4.27
CA ALA A 37 -13.56 -2.97 -4.78
C ALA A 37 -13.41 -3.45 -6.23
N LYS A 38 -13.79 -4.68 -6.54
CA LYS A 38 -13.74 -5.24 -7.90
C LYS A 38 -14.53 -4.41 -8.92
N LYS A 39 -15.67 -3.84 -8.51
CA LYS A 39 -16.48 -2.98 -9.38
C LYS A 39 -15.86 -1.59 -9.55
N ILE A 40 -15.45 -0.96 -8.44
CA ILE A 40 -14.90 0.41 -8.45
C ILE A 40 -13.54 0.46 -9.15
N CYS A 41 -12.65 -0.49 -8.85
CA CYS A 41 -11.31 -0.53 -9.41
C CYS A 41 -11.27 -0.95 -10.88
N ASN A 42 -12.36 -1.50 -11.43
CA ASN A 42 -12.42 -1.88 -12.84
C ASN A 42 -12.24 -0.65 -13.74
N ARG A 43 -11.17 -0.67 -14.57
CA ARG A 43 -10.81 0.49 -15.42
C ARG A 43 -11.74 0.71 -16.60
N ASN A 44 -12.54 -0.29 -16.99
CA ASN A 44 -13.47 -0.19 -18.13
C ASN A 44 -14.91 0.13 -17.70
N PHE A 45 -15.34 -0.36 -16.53
CA PHE A 45 -16.73 -0.30 -16.09
C PHE A 45 -16.90 0.40 -14.73
N GLY A 46 -15.82 0.72 -14.03
CA GLY A 46 -15.81 1.44 -12.76
C GLY A 46 -15.13 2.80 -12.87
N ILE A 47 -14.66 3.30 -11.73
CA ILE A 47 -13.82 4.52 -11.66
C ILE A 47 -12.42 4.21 -12.19
N GLY A 48 -11.97 2.97 -12.04
CA GLY A 48 -10.64 2.51 -12.39
C GLY A 48 -9.60 2.98 -11.36
N SER A 49 -8.98 2.06 -10.66
CA SER A 49 -7.88 2.32 -9.72
C SER A 49 -7.11 1.03 -9.46
N ASP A 50 -5.92 1.15 -8.93
CA ASP A 50 -5.14 -0.01 -8.49
C ASP A 50 -5.79 -0.64 -7.25
N ASP A 51 -6.24 0.21 -6.30
CA ASP A 51 -6.83 -0.25 -5.04
C ASP A 51 -8.00 0.62 -4.60
N LEU A 52 -8.80 0.07 -3.68
CA LEU A 52 -9.81 0.77 -2.90
C LEU A 52 -9.32 0.94 -1.46
N LEU A 53 -9.30 2.17 -0.97
CA LEU A 53 -9.03 2.51 0.43
C LEU A 53 -10.32 2.94 1.11
N ILE A 54 -10.54 2.47 2.35
CA ILE A 54 -11.76 2.78 3.08
C ILE A 54 -11.40 3.31 4.46
N LEU A 55 -11.90 4.50 4.74
CA LEU A 55 -11.77 5.17 6.03
C LEU A 55 -12.85 4.69 6.99
N ASP A 56 -12.43 4.32 8.20
CA ASP A 56 -13.32 4.13 9.35
C ASP A 56 -12.88 5.05 10.50
N ASP A 57 -13.83 5.68 11.15
CA ASP A 57 -13.64 6.51 12.34
C ASP A 57 -13.70 5.72 13.65
N ASN A 58 -14.03 4.45 13.54
CA ASN A 58 -14.42 3.61 14.64
C ASN A 58 -13.71 2.26 14.47
N ASN A 59 -12.85 1.91 15.39
CA ASN A 59 -12.20 0.60 15.41
C ASN A 59 -13.21 -0.52 15.73
N SER A 60 -14.32 -0.55 14.99
CA SER A 60 -15.37 -1.54 15.12
C SER A 60 -14.92 -2.87 14.52
N LYS A 61 -15.42 -3.93 15.13
CA LYS A 61 -15.24 -5.27 14.57
C LYS A 61 -16.27 -5.50 13.48
N TYR A 62 -15.79 -5.71 12.27
CA TYR A 62 -16.65 -6.07 11.14
C TYR A 62 -16.42 -7.51 10.71
N GLU A 63 -17.49 -8.16 10.29
CA GLU A 63 -17.45 -9.56 9.89
C GLU A 63 -16.45 -9.82 8.75
N GLY A 64 -15.55 -10.78 8.98
CA GLY A 64 -14.53 -11.22 8.03
C GLY A 64 -13.25 -10.40 8.00
N PHE A 65 -13.21 -9.19 8.58
CA PHE A 65 -11.97 -8.43 8.67
C PHE A 65 -11.10 -8.89 9.84
N ARG A 66 -9.77 -8.86 9.64
CA ARG A 66 -8.83 -9.05 10.75
C ARG A 66 -8.96 -7.90 11.75
N GLU A 67 -8.82 -8.22 13.03
CA GLU A 67 -8.84 -7.20 14.07
C GLU A 67 -7.56 -6.35 14.04
N PHE A 68 -7.71 -5.06 14.24
CA PHE A 68 -6.61 -4.13 14.48
C PHE A 68 -6.15 -4.27 15.93
N VAL A 69 -5.32 -5.28 16.20
CA VAL A 69 -4.94 -5.64 17.57
C VAL A 69 -3.90 -4.65 18.13
N GLY A 70 -4.18 -4.14 19.34
CA GLY A 70 -3.21 -3.33 20.09
C GLY A 70 -2.99 -1.92 19.58
N ILE A 71 -3.75 -1.44 18.62
CA ILE A 71 -3.63 -0.07 18.10
C ILE A 71 -4.50 0.86 18.95
N LYS A 72 -3.83 1.67 19.76
CA LYS A 72 -4.43 2.75 20.53
C LYS A 72 -3.94 4.08 19.97
N ASP A 73 -4.71 5.14 20.19
CA ASP A 73 -4.35 6.51 19.82
C ASP A 73 -4.20 6.75 18.30
N SER A 74 -4.90 6.00 17.44
CA SER A 74 -5.07 6.33 16.04
C SER A 74 -6.18 7.38 15.87
N ASP A 75 -6.04 8.23 14.85
CA ASP A 75 -7.08 9.18 14.45
C ASP A 75 -8.18 8.49 13.65
N CYS A 76 -7.80 7.49 12.84
CA CYS A 76 -8.70 6.72 12.00
C CYS A 76 -8.10 5.34 11.64
N VAL A 77 -8.91 4.52 10.98
CA VAL A 77 -8.55 3.17 10.50
C VAL A 77 -8.58 3.15 8.98
N MET A 78 -7.62 2.49 8.37
CA MET A 78 -7.55 2.26 6.93
C MET A 78 -7.76 0.79 6.61
N TYR A 79 -8.78 0.46 5.82
CA TYR A 79 -8.87 -0.81 5.11
C TYR A 79 -8.36 -0.62 3.68
N LEU A 80 -7.59 -1.59 3.21
CA LEU A 80 -7.02 -1.61 1.87
C LEU A 80 -7.47 -2.87 1.16
N ILE A 81 -8.07 -2.72 -0.01
CA ILE A 81 -8.55 -3.81 -0.85
C ILE A 81 -8.03 -3.60 -2.27
N ASN A 82 -7.26 -4.56 -2.77
CA ASN A 82 -6.75 -4.54 -4.13
C ASN A 82 -7.88 -4.76 -5.16
N ALA A 83 -7.64 -4.40 -6.41
CA ALA A 83 -8.60 -4.58 -7.51
C ALA A 83 -9.00 -6.06 -7.72
N ASP A 84 -8.17 -7.01 -7.35
CA ASP A 84 -8.47 -8.45 -7.41
C ASP A 84 -9.30 -8.96 -6.21
N GLY A 85 -9.48 -8.11 -5.19
CA GLY A 85 -10.19 -8.42 -3.95
C GLY A 85 -9.32 -8.96 -2.83
N SER A 86 -8.02 -9.07 -3.01
CA SER A 86 -7.08 -9.39 -1.93
C SER A 86 -6.98 -8.22 -0.94
N ILE A 87 -6.69 -8.53 0.33
CA ILE A 87 -6.63 -7.56 1.43
C ILE A 87 -5.20 -7.53 1.97
N PRO A 88 -4.33 -6.66 1.46
CA PRO A 88 -2.97 -6.52 1.96
C PRO A 88 -2.95 -5.73 3.28
N GLU A 89 -1.83 -5.82 3.98
CA GLU A 89 -1.72 -5.20 5.30
C GLU A 89 -1.50 -3.69 5.22
N MET A 90 -0.84 -3.19 4.16
CA MET A 90 -0.51 -1.78 3.98
C MET A 90 -0.05 -1.47 2.55
N SER A 91 -0.18 -0.19 2.15
CA SER A 91 0.40 0.38 0.93
C SER A 91 1.12 1.70 1.27
N GLY A 92 2.42 1.78 0.98
CA GLY A 92 3.21 3.00 1.24
C GLY A 92 2.77 4.20 0.41
N ASN A 93 2.32 3.99 -0.83
CA ASN A 93 1.73 5.03 -1.68
C ASN A 93 0.31 5.36 -1.22
N GLY A 94 -0.49 4.31 -0.99
CA GLY A 94 -1.89 4.43 -0.61
C GLY A 94 -2.10 5.18 0.70
N ILE A 95 -1.28 4.91 1.73
CA ILE A 95 -1.46 5.57 3.03
C ILE A 95 -1.21 7.09 2.98
N ARG A 96 -0.36 7.59 2.06
CA ARG A 96 -0.18 9.03 1.88
C ARG A 96 -1.41 9.68 1.27
N CYS A 97 -1.97 9.07 0.24
CA CYS A 97 -3.24 9.48 -0.36
C CYS A 97 -4.40 9.40 0.65
N PHE A 98 -4.43 8.32 1.43
CA PHE A 98 -5.41 8.11 2.48
C PHE A 98 -5.34 9.17 3.58
N ALA A 99 -4.13 9.54 4.02
CA ALA A 99 -3.95 10.57 5.05
C ALA A 99 -4.43 11.95 4.58
N GLN A 100 -4.24 12.29 3.29
CA GLN A 100 -4.81 13.49 2.70
C GLN A 100 -6.34 13.44 2.75
N TYR A 101 -6.95 12.35 2.26
CA TYR A 101 -8.40 12.16 2.32
C TYR A 101 -8.93 12.23 3.75
N ALA A 102 -8.27 11.55 4.70
CA ALA A 102 -8.67 11.58 6.11
C ALA A 102 -8.63 12.99 6.69
N ASN A 103 -7.61 13.79 6.35
CA ASN A 103 -7.53 15.18 6.79
C ASN A 103 -8.64 16.04 6.16
N GLU A 104 -9.00 15.83 4.91
CA GLU A 104 -10.15 16.49 4.27
C GLU A 104 -11.48 16.12 4.95
N GLN A 105 -11.55 14.96 5.64
CA GLN A 105 -12.69 14.56 6.48
C GLN A 105 -12.57 15.03 7.94
N GLY A 106 -11.53 15.80 8.29
CA GLY A 106 -11.34 16.40 9.61
C GLY A 106 -10.49 15.60 10.59
N TYR A 107 -9.80 14.56 10.15
CA TYR A 107 -8.88 13.78 10.99
C TYR A 107 -7.47 14.36 11.00
N GLY A 108 -6.74 14.09 12.09
CA GLY A 108 -5.36 14.54 12.27
C GLY A 108 -5.25 15.91 12.96
N THR A 109 -4.00 16.35 13.11
CA THR A 109 -3.66 17.62 13.78
C THR A 109 -2.70 18.42 12.90
N THR A 110 -2.79 19.75 13.00
CA THR A 110 -1.89 20.67 12.28
C THR A 110 -1.01 21.40 13.30
N ASP A 111 0.30 21.43 13.06
CA ASP A 111 1.24 22.16 13.90
C ASP A 111 1.41 23.64 13.47
N SER A 112 2.25 24.39 14.20
CA SER A 112 2.52 25.80 13.91
C SER A 112 3.27 26.06 12.59
N GLU A 113 3.86 25.02 11.98
CA GLU A 113 4.56 25.07 10.70
C GLU A 113 3.68 24.59 9.54
N ASN A 114 2.38 24.38 9.79
CA ASN A 114 1.40 23.82 8.86
C ASN A 114 1.70 22.38 8.42
N ASN A 115 2.49 21.62 9.19
CA ASN A 115 2.57 20.19 8.97
C ASN A 115 1.33 19.52 9.56
N ILE A 116 0.72 18.66 8.76
CA ILE A 116 -0.44 17.87 9.15
C ILE A 116 0.04 16.49 9.54
N THR A 117 -0.34 16.03 10.72
CA THR A 117 -0.04 14.68 11.21
C THR A 117 -1.33 13.88 11.30
N VAL A 118 -1.38 12.72 10.64
CA VAL A 118 -2.48 11.75 10.73
C VAL A 118 -1.93 10.42 11.22
N LYS A 119 -2.51 9.89 12.28
CA LYS A 119 -2.20 8.59 12.84
C LYS A 119 -3.21 7.56 12.35
N VAL A 120 -2.76 6.65 11.51
CA VAL A 120 -3.61 5.69 10.82
C VAL A 120 -3.39 4.28 11.36
N ALA A 121 -4.44 3.64 11.84
CA ALA A 121 -4.44 2.22 12.15
C ALA A 121 -4.50 1.42 10.84
N THR A 122 -3.57 0.48 10.65
CA THR A 122 -3.52 -0.43 9.51
C THR A 122 -3.34 -1.87 10.00
N LEU A 123 -3.54 -2.86 9.14
CA LEU A 123 -3.23 -4.26 9.49
C LEU A 123 -1.73 -4.49 9.75
N ALA A 124 -0.86 -3.60 9.23
CA ALA A 124 0.58 -3.57 9.54
C ALA A 124 0.93 -2.69 10.75
N GLY A 125 -0.04 -2.42 11.64
CA GLY A 125 0.13 -1.60 12.84
C GLY A 125 -0.15 -0.12 12.62
N LEU A 126 0.16 0.69 13.65
CA LEU A 126 0.00 2.14 13.60
C LEU A 126 1.03 2.75 12.64
N LYS A 127 0.56 3.60 11.75
CA LYS A 127 1.40 4.40 10.85
C LYS A 127 1.16 5.88 11.11
N ILE A 128 2.24 6.65 11.13
CA ILE A 128 2.20 8.10 11.29
C ILE A 128 2.56 8.73 9.95
N VAL A 129 1.63 9.50 9.40
CA VAL A 129 1.84 10.24 8.16
C VAL A 129 1.94 11.73 8.50
N ILE A 130 3.01 12.36 8.04
CA ILE A 130 3.20 13.81 8.18
C ILE A 130 3.30 14.41 6.79
N PHE A 131 2.48 15.39 6.47
CA PHE A 131 2.47 16.01 5.16
C PHE A 131 2.09 17.49 5.21
N ASN A 132 2.34 18.20 4.11
CA ASN A 132 1.90 19.59 3.91
C ASN A 132 1.24 19.70 2.54
N TYR A 133 0.26 20.60 2.43
CA TYR A 133 -0.29 21.00 1.15
C TYR A 133 0.71 21.88 0.41
N MET A 134 0.88 21.59 -0.86
CA MET A 134 1.61 22.40 -1.82
C MET A 134 0.61 23.13 -2.74
N GLU A 135 1.12 23.94 -3.65
CA GLU A 135 0.29 24.53 -4.69
C GLU A 135 -0.44 23.46 -5.52
N SER A 136 -1.64 23.79 -6.01
CA SER A 136 -2.45 22.93 -6.90
C SER A 136 -2.94 21.60 -6.26
N ASN A 137 -3.33 21.62 -4.98
CA ASN A 137 -3.85 20.44 -4.25
C ASN A 137 -2.88 19.25 -4.17
N ARG A 138 -1.61 19.48 -4.42
CA ARG A 138 -0.58 18.44 -4.24
C ARG A 138 -0.13 18.42 -2.79
N CYS A 139 0.22 17.23 -2.31
CA CYS A 139 0.80 17.05 -0.99
C CYS A 139 2.19 16.45 -1.10
N MET A 140 3.08 16.88 -0.23
CA MET A 140 4.34 16.19 0.01
C MET A 140 4.31 15.63 1.43
N GLY A 141 4.51 14.33 1.55
CA GLY A 141 4.42 13.67 2.84
C GLY A 141 5.42 12.54 3.03
N LYS A 142 5.69 12.26 4.29
CA LYS A 142 6.50 11.14 4.76
C LYS A 142 5.68 10.23 5.65
N VAL A 143 5.99 8.95 5.61
CA VAL A 143 5.37 7.91 6.44
C VAL A 143 6.46 7.27 7.28
N ASP A 144 6.20 7.08 8.57
CA ASP A 144 7.03 6.20 9.38
C ASP A 144 6.63 4.75 9.10
N MET A 145 7.46 4.06 8.33
CA MET A 145 7.25 2.66 7.95
C MET A 145 7.75 1.68 9.02
N GLY A 146 8.42 2.20 10.06
CA GLY A 146 9.18 1.39 11.00
C GLY A 146 10.55 0.95 10.45
N PRO A 147 11.30 0.15 11.21
CA PRO A 147 12.63 -0.32 10.80
C PRO A 147 12.51 -1.31 9.64
N ALA A 148 13.44 -1.21 8.69
CA ALA A 148 13.60 -2.23 7.67
C ALA A 148 14.15 -3.53 8.29
N ILE A 149 13.62 -4.67 7.88
CA ILE A 149 14.02 -6.01 8.32
C ILE A 149 14.98 -6.58 7.28
N PHE A 150 16.13 -7.05 7.73
CA PHE A 150 17.18 -7.64 6.89
C PHE A 150 17.46 -9.11 7.20
N GLU A 151 16.93 -9.64 8.30
CA GLU A 151 17.07 -11.01 8.72
C GLU A 151 16.24 -11.93 7.80
N PRO A 152 16.86 -12.88 7.05
CA PRO A 152 16.17 -13.69 6.05
C PRO A 152 14.96 -14.47 6.57
N HIS A 153 15.03 -14.96 7.81
CA HIS A 153 13.95 -15.74 8.43
C HIS A 153 12.73 -14.90 8.84
N LEU A 154 12.89 -13.56 8.92
CA LEU A 154 11.81 -12.59 9.17
C LEU A 154 11.28 -11.99 7.86
N ILE A 155 12.02 -12.16 6.77
CA ILE A 155 11.56 -11.94 5.41
C ILE A 155 11.22 -13.34 4.91
N PRO A 156 10.05 -13.67 4.38
CA PRO A 156 9.79 -15.01 3.82
C PRO A 156 10.73 -15.32 2.66
N LEU A 157 12.01 -15.54 2.96
CA LEU A 157 13.13 -15.75 2.01
C LEU A 157 13.80 -17.08 2.31
N GLN A 158 13.79 -17.99 1.35
CA GLN A 158 14.48 -19.27 1.40
C GLN A 158 15.99 -19.11 1.09
N SER A 159 16.67 -18.36 1.94
CA SER A 159 18.13 -18.15 1.88
C SER A 159 18.66 -17.88 3.29
N ASN A 160 19.90 -18.25 3.53
CA ASN A 160 20.59 -17.90 4.78
C ASN A 160 21.14 -16.46 4.79
N ASN A 161 21.02 -15.74 3.66
CA ASN A 161 21.53 -14.38 3.50
C ASN A 161 20.52 -13.53 2.73
N ASN A 162 20.38 -12.28 3.12
CA ASN A 162 19.56 -11.30 2.41
C ASN A 162 20.28 -10.63 1.22
N VAL A 163 21.57 -10.92 1.04
CA VAL A 163 22.35 -10.57 -0.15
C VAL A 163 22.45 -11.82 -1.01
N ILE A 164 21.81 -11.81 -2.17
CA ILE A 164 21.72 -12.98 -3.06
C ILE A 164 22.12 -12.63 -4.48
N LYS A 165 22.60 -13.64 -5.22
CA LYS A 165 22.91 -13.50 -6.62
C LYS A 165 21.70 -13.81 -7.48
N VAL A 166 21.55 -13.08 -8.56
CA VAL A 166 20.49 -13.27 -9.55
C VAL A 166 20.99 -13.00 -10.96
N ASN A 167 20.53 -13.79 -11.91
CA ASN A 167 20.79 -13.54 -13.33
C ASN A 167 19.63 -12.70 -13.90
N VAL A 168 19.95 -11.48 -14.27
CA VAL A 168 18.99 -10.53 -14.87
C VAL A 168 19.65 -9.87 -16.06
N LEU A 169 18.95 -9.86 -17.20
CA LEU A 169 19.45 -9.31 -18.46
C LEU A 169 20.80 -9.92 -18.88
N GLU A 170 20.90 -11.25 -18.79
CA GLU A 170 22.11 -12.03 -19.14
C GLU A 170 23.37 -11.72 -18.31
N LYS A 171 23.20 -10.98 -17.19
CA LYS A 171 24.29 -10.65 -16.24
C LYS A 171 23.99 -11.21 -14.86
N GLU A 172 25.00 -11.82 -14.21
CA GLU A 172 24.92 -12.14 -12.78
C GLU A 172 25.07 -10.85 -11.97
N ARG A 173 24.10 -10.58 -11.10
CA ARG A 173 24.06 -9.37 -10.26
C ARG A 173 23.99 -9.74 -8.79
N ILE A 174 24.58 -8.90 -7.95
CA ILE A 174 24.36 -8.93 -6.51
C ILE A 174 23.09 -8.13 -6.23
N SER A 175 22.19 -8.71 -5.51
CA SER A 175 20.90 -8.11 -5.15
C SER A 175 20.63 -8.22 -3.66
N TYR A 176 19.70 -7.40 -3.17
CA TYR A 176 19.44 -7.22 -1.76
C TYR A 176 17.96 -7.49 -1.47
N VAL A 177 17.68 -8.18 -0.38
CA VAL A 177 16.31 -8.45 0.06
C VAL A 177 16.07 -7.79 1.40
N THR A 178 14.95 -7.12 1.52
CA THR A 178 14.51 -6.47 2.76
C THR A 178 12.99 -6.56 2.89
N ASN A 179 12.49 -6.30 4.11
CA ASN A 179 11.06 -6.16 4.34
C ASN A 179 10.80 -4.83 5.06
N THR A 180 9.91 -4.04 4.49
CA THR A 180 9.44 -2.74 5.05
C THR A 180 7.93 -2.73 5.29
N GLY A 181 7.38 -3.90 5.66
CA GLY A 181 5.97 -4.21 5.76
C GLY A 181 5.56 -5.32 4.77
N ILE A 182 6.21 -5.36 3.61
CA ILE A 182 6.13 -6.41 2.60
C ILE A 182 7.54 -6.70 2.08
N PRO A 183 7.84 -7.92 1.56
CA PRO A 183 9.14 -8.24 1.00
C PRO A 183 9.46 -7.41 -0.25
N HIS A 184 10.70 -6.94 -0.32
CA HIS A 184 11.26 -6.24 -1.47
C HIS A 184 12.57 -6.89 -1.90
N TRP A 185 12.68 -7.21 -3.18
CA TRP A 185 13.90 -7.65 -3.83
C TRP A 185 14.47 -6.51 -4.67
N VAL A 186 15.57 -5.94 -4.23
CA VAL A 186 16.23 -4.77 -4.84
C VAL A 186 17.39 -5.26 -5.71
N ILE A 187 17.32 -5.01 -6.99
CA ILE A 187 18.28 -5.46 -8.00
C ILE A 187 18.92 -4.22 -8.64
N PRO A 188 20.19 -3.89 -8.26
CA PRO A 188 20.92 -2.80 -8.89
C PRO A 188 21.24 -3.11 -10.35
N LEU A 189 21.02 -2.12 -11.22
CA LEU A 189 21.40 -2.12 -12.62
C LEU A 189 22.55 -1.12 -12.84
N ASP A 190 23.31 -1.29 -13.92
CA ASP A 190 24.33 -0.28 -14.31
C ASP A 190 23.65 0.99 -14.85
N SER A 191 22.49 0.84 -15.51
CA SER A 191 21.59 1.91 -15.93
C SER A 191 20.16 1.36 -16.05
N LEU A 192 19.16 2.17 -15.73
CA LEU A 192 17.76 1.83 -16.00
C LEU A 192 17.45 1.71 -17.51
N ASP A 193 18.29 2.29 -18.37
CA ASP A 193 18.16 2.15 -19.83
C ASP A 193 18.40 0.70 -20.30
N GLU A 194 18.96 -0.19 -19.47
CA GLU A 194 19.07 -1.60 -19.76
C GLU A 194 17.72 -2.33 -19.78
N LEU A 195 16.69 -1.73 -19.16
CA LEU A 195 15.34 -2.29 -19.11
C LEU A 195 14.63 -2.04 -20.42
N ASN A 196 14.32 -3.13 -21.14
CA ASN A 196 13.39 -3.05 -22.26
C ASN A 196 11.95 -3.11 -21.71
N LEU A 197 11.18 -2.06 -21.90
CA LEU A 197 9.79 -1.97 -21.41
C LEU A 197 8.91 -3.09 -21.97
N ASP A 198 9.14 -3.55 -23.20
CA ASP A 198 8.36 -4.62 -23.84
C ASP A 198 8.51 -5.99 -23.14
N GLY A 199 9.57 -6.21 -22.35
CA GLY A 199 9.81 -7.46 -21.61
C GLY A 199 9.77 -7.29 -20.09
N LEU A 200 9.60 -6.06 -19.62
CA LEU A 200 9.74 -5.73 -18.20
C LEU A 200 8.68 -6.44 -17.32
N GLU A 201 7.44 -6.50 -17.79
CA GLU A 201 6.34 -7.16 -17.08
C GLU A 201 6.63 -8.65 -16.88
N GLN A 202 7.05 -9.36 -17.94
CA GLN A 202 7.37 -10.77 -17.89
C GLN A 202 8.60 -11.05 -16.98
N LEU A 203 9.62 -10.20 -17.06
CA LEU A 203 10.79 -10.27 -16.18
C LEU A 203 10.38 -10.03 -14.71
N GLY A 204 9.59 -9.02 -14.45
CA GLY A 204 9.09 -8.70 -13.11
C GLY A 204 8.24 -9.82 -12.54
N GLU A 205 7.38 -10.41 -13.34
CA GLU A 205 6.54 -11.54 -12.93
C GLU A 205 7.41 -12.78 -12.59
N ALA A 206 8.36 -13.13 -13.47
CA ALA A 206 9.26 -14.26 -13.22
C ALA A 206 10.08 -14.12 -11.93
N LEU A 207 10.54 -12.91 -11.63
CA LEU A 207 11.30 -12.62 -10.42
C LEU A 207 10.37 -12.56 -9.19
N ARG A 208 9.17 -12.01 -9.31
CA ARG A 208 8.19 -11.93 -8.23
C ARG A 208 7.83 -13.31 -7.67
N PHE A 209 7.72 -14.31 -8.54
CA PHE A 209 7.36 -15.68 -8.21
C PHE A 209 8.57 -16.63 -8.15
N ASP A 210 9.78 -16.10 -7.96
CA ASP A 210 10.98 -16.90 -7.78
C ASP A 210 10.84 -17.83 -6.56
N GLU A 211 11.29 -19.08 -6.69
CA GLU A 211 11.16 -20.13 -5.66
C GLU A 211 11.74 -19.75 -4.30
N ARG A 212 12.68 -18.80 -4.27
CA ARG A 212 13.25 -18.27 -3.03
C ARG A 212 12.27 -17.44 -2.20
N PHE A 213 11.16 -17.01 -2.80
CA PHE A 213 10.12 -16.20 -2.14
C PHE A 213 8.79 -16.94 -2.09
N PRO A 214 8.55 -17.82 -1.10
CA PRO A 214 7.34 -18.65 -1.03
C PRO A 214 6.04 -17.84 -0.86
N GLU A 215 6.14 -16.61 -0.39
CA GLU A 215 5.02 -15.65 -0.25
C GLU A 215 5.08 -14.52 -1.29
N ASN A 216 5.86 -14.70 -2.36
CA ASN A 216 6.15 -13.70 -3.38
C ASN A 216 6.95 -12.50 -2.85
N THR A 217 7.38 -11.62 -3.73
CA THR A 217 8.13 -10.40 -3.37
C THR A 217 7.81 -9.25 -4.34
N ASN A 218 8.02 -8.03 -3.92
CA ASN A 218 8.07 -6.89 -4.83
C ASN A 218 9.48 -6.78 -5.41
N VAL A 219 9.56 -6.62 -6.73
CA VAL A 219 10.83 -6.47 -7.44
C VAL A 219 11.07 -5.01 -7.74
N ASN A 220 12.27 -4.54 -7.41
CA ASN A 220 12.69 -3.14 -7.61
C ASN A 220 14.01 -3.12 -8.36
N PHE A 221 14.01 -2.54 -9.54
CA PHE A 221 15.24 -2.23 -10.29
C PHE A 221 15.70 -0.82 -9.92
N VAL A 222 16.98 -0.65 -9.58
CA VAL A 222 17.55 0.62 -9.12
C VAL A 222 18.91 0.88 -9.77
#